data_af480481ebba2925dd5f5e10b4289102
#
_entry.id   af480481ebba2925dd5f5e10b4289102
#
_cell.length_a   1.000
_cell.length_b   1.000
_cell.length_c   1.000
_cell.angle_alpha   90.00
_cell.angle_beta   90.00
_cell.angle_gamma   90.00
#
_symmetry.space_group_name_H-M   'P 1'
#
loop_
_entity.id
_entity.type
_entity.pdbx_description
1 polymer ?
#
loop_
_entity_poly.entity_id
_entity_poly.type
_entity_poly.pdbx_seq_one_letter_code
_entity_poly.pdbx_strand_id
1 'polypeptide(L)'
;MLNFFRGMMKNSNTGIDYLLDLNAKHSQAFMDLATERRRYRGEHPTEIAALKCMDGRLHLPVMTQTALGIIQPFRNLGGIFDLGWPFFQAAIDNWVDYSISRGRHCLIFVTYHFARGDTHRGCRGFHYDTEAAKAAAVKLKNQFQSVYGKNGAVMPIVCGIETDLDALILHGEDGRSIDLANAKESSQLELEEMLRSLYPTMPERIIRDLMPLVRGNIKH
;
A
#
# COMPACT_ATOMS: atom_id res chain seq x y z
N MET A 1 4.74 -19.49 -23.02
CA MET A 1 3.57 -19.17 -22.21
C MET A 1 2.28 -19.87 -22.69
N LEU A 2 1.96 -19.86 -23.98
CA LEU A 2 0.75 -20.57 -24.52
C LEU A 2 0.75 -22.09 -24.26
N ASN A 3 1.89 -22.77 -24.29
CA ASN A 3 1.98 -24.21 -24.10
C ASN A 3 1.79 -24.66 -22.63
N PHE A 4 2.05 -23.78 -21.66
CA PHE A 4 1.81 -24.07 -20.24
C PHE A 4 0.31 -24.12 -19.91
N PHE A 5 -0.47 -23.19 -20.47
CA PHE A 5 -1.93 -23.18 -20.31
C PHE A 5 -2.63 -24.35 -20.99
N ARG A 6 -2.09 -24.86 -22.12
CA ARG A 6 -2.65 -26.01 -22.84
C ARG A 6 -2.51 -27.33 -22.06
N GLY A 7 -1.49 -27.44 -21.19
CA GLY A 7 -1.30 -28.60 -20.29
C GLY A 7 -2.28 -28.61 -19.11
N MET A 8 -2.64 -27.44 -18.57
CA MET A 8 -3.57 -27.33 -17.43
C MET A 8 -5.05 -27.52 -17.84
N MET A 9 -5.41 -27.19 -19.08
CA MET A 9 -6.81 -27.34 -19.57
C MET A 9 -7.21 -28.78 -19.91
N LYS A 10 -6.29 -29.73 -19.88
CA LYS A 10 -6.59 -31.14 -20.23
C LYS A 10 -7.41 -31.91 -19.19
N ASN A 11 -7.59 -31.35 -17.98
CA ASN A 11 -8.30 -32.03 -16.88
C ASN A 11 -9.56 -31.30 -16.37
N SER A 12 -9.91 -30.12 -16.88
CA SER A 12 -11.16 -29.45 -16.53
C SER A 12 -12.17 -29.61 -17.65
N ASN A 13 -13.31 -30.23 -17.36
CA ASN A 13 -14.38 -30.43 -18.32
C ASN A 13 -15.11 -29.15 -18.70
N THR A 14 -14.99 -28.07 -17.93
CA THR A 14 -15.62 -26.77 -18.16
C THR A 14 -14.73 -25.61 -17.71
N GLY A 15 -14.98 -24.40 -18.23
CA GLY A 15 -14.33 -23.18 -17.73
C GLY A 15 -14.68 -22.89 -16.26
N ILE A 16 -15.81 -23.36 -15.77
CA ILE A 16 -16.25 -23.26 -14.38
C ILE A 16 -15.36 -24.10 -13.47
N ASP A 17 -15.08 -25.35 -13.84
CA ASP A 17 -14.21 -26.24 -13.06
C ASP A 17 -12.82 -25.64 -12.90
N TYR A 18 -12.27 -25.06 -13.99
CA TYR A 18 -11.01 -24.35 -13.94
C TYR A 18 -11.01 -23.17 -12.94
N LEU A 19 -12.08 -22.35 -12.94
CA LEU A 19 -12.21 -21.23 -12.02
C LEU A 19 -12.35 -21.69 -10.56
N LEU A 20 -13.09 -22.77 -10.31
CA LEU A 20 -13.23 -23.36 -8.98
C LEU A 20 -11.89 -23.90 -8.45
N ASP A 21 -11.15 -24.62 -9.29
CA ASP A 21 -9.82 -25.12 -8.96
C ASP A 21 -8.82 -23.99 -8.66
N LEU A 22 -8.84 -22.94 -9.48
CA LEU A 22 -8.01 -21.76 -9.28
C LEU A 22 -8.34 -21.04 -7.97
N ASN A 23 -9.65 -20.87 -7.68
CA ASN A 23 -10.11 -20.29 -6.43
C ASN A 23 -9.69 -21.12 -5.21
N ALA A 24 -9.85 -22.44 -5.28
CA ALA A 24 -9.42 -23.35 -4.21
C ALA A 24 -7.91 -23.22 -3.92
N LYS A 25 -7.08 -23.18 -4.96
CA LYS A 25 -5.62 -22.99 -4.83
C LYS A 25 -5.26 -21.65 -4.19
N HIS A 26 -5.90 -20.55 -4.63
CA HIS A 26 -5.64 -19.23 -4.05
C HIS A 26 -6.14 -19.12 -2.60
N SER A 27 -7.29 -19.73 -2.29
CA SER A 27 -7.82 -19.79 -0.92
C SER A 27 -6.89 -20.57 0.00
N GLN A 28 -6.39 -21.71 -0.46
CA GLN A 28 -5.42 -22.51 0.31
C GLN A 28 -4.12 -21.73 0.54
N ALA A 29 -3.54 -21.14 -0.50
CA ALA A 29 -2.35 -20.31 -0.38
C ALA A 29 -2.53 -19.13 0.61
N PHE A 30 -3.72 -18.52 0.64
CA PHE A 30 -4.03 -17.49 1.63
C PHE A 30 -4.10 -18.07 3.05
N MET A 31 -4.72 -19.25 3.23
CA MET A 31 -4.81 -19.91 4.53
C MET A 31 -3.44 -20.34 5.07
N ASP A 32 -2.55 -20.83 4.22
CA ASP A 32 -1.19 -21.25 4.59
C ASP A 32 -0.38 -20.10 5.21
N LEU A 33 -0.62 -18.86 4.79
CA LEU A 33 -0.01 -17.66 5.34
C LEU A 33 -0.65 -17.17 6.65
N ALA A 34 -1.64 -17.86 7.21
CA ALA A 34 -2.35 -17.39 8.40
C ALA A 34 -1.44 -17.24 9.63
N THR A 35 -0.47 -18.13 9.82
CA THR A 35 0.49 -18.07 10.93
C THR A 35 1.46 -16.89 10.75
N GLU A 36 1.94 -16.67 9.53
CA GLU A 36 2.80 -15.54 9.21
C GLU A 36 2.08 -14.20 9.45
N ARG A 37 0.82 -14.07 9.00
CA ARG A 37 0.01 -12.88 9.26
C ARG A 37 -0.19 -12.64 10.76
N ARG A 38 -0.44 -13.67 11.56
CA ARG A 38 -0.58 -13.54 13.02
C ARG A 38 0.72 -13.07 13.66
N ARG A 39 1.85 -13.65 13.26
CA ARG A 39 3.18 -13.25 13.73
C ARG A 39 3.45 -11.80 13.39
N TYR A 40 3.28 -11.42 12.11
CA TYR A 40 3.49 -10.04 11.65
C TYR A 40 2.68 -9.03 12.46
N ARG A 41 1.36 -9.29 12.66
CA ARG A 41 0.49 -8.40 13.45
C ARG A 41 0.83 -8.36 14.93
N GLY A 42 1.47 -9.38 15.47
CA GLY A 42 1.98 -9.40 16.84
C GLY A 42 3.25 -8.56 17.02
N GLU A 43 4.15 -8.65 16.05
CA GLU A 43 5.42 -7.91 16.04
C GLU A 43 5.23 -6.44 15.60
N HIS A 44 4.28 -6.19 14.70
CA HIS A 44 3.98 -4.89 14.08
C HIS A 44 2.51 -4.51 14.29
N PRO A 45 2.15 -3.96 15.45
CA PRO A 45 0.77 -3.69 15.82
C PRO A 45 0.14 -2.45 15.16
N THR A 46 0.77 -1.83 14.17
CA THR A 46 0.17 -0.78 13.34
C THR A 46 -0.69 -1.39 12.23
N GLU A 47 -1.96 -1.00 12.17
CA GLU A 47 -2.83 -1.37 11.05
C GLU A 47 -2.50 -0.48 9.83
N ILE A 48 -2.42 -1.11 8.66
CA ILE A 48 -1.97 -0.42 7.45
C ILE A 48 -3.09 -0.41 6.42
N ALA A 49 -3.46 0.78 5.96
CA ALA A 49 -4.35 0.95 4.81
C ALA A 49 -3.64 1.61 3.64
N ALA A 50 -4.08 1.31 2.42
CA ALA A 50 -3.60 1.94 1.21
C ALA A 50 -4.76 2.41 0.35
N LEU A 51 -4.84 3.71 0.12
CA LEU A 51 -5.74 4.38 -0.80
C LEU A 51 -5.02 4.48 -2.14
N LYS A 52 -5.48 3.72 -3.14
CA LYS A 52 -4.73 3.59 -4.39
C LYS A 52 -5.62 3.47 -5.62
N CYS A 53 -5.03 3.73 -6.78
CA CYS A 53 -5.69 3.48 -8.06
C CYS A 53 -6.13 2.02 -8.18
N MET A 54 -7.21 1.80 -8.94
CA MET A 54 -7.68 0.46 -9.30
C MET A 54 -6.79 -0.25 -10.33
N ASP A 55 -5.73 0.38 -10.80
CA ASP A 55 -4.75 -0.22 -11.73
C ASP A 55 -4.20 -1.54 -11.18
N GLY A 56 -4.32 -2.61 -11.96
CA GLY A 56 -3.98 -3.97 -11.56
C GLY A 56 -2.49 -4.19 -11.24
N ARG A 57 -1.62 -3.32 -11.75
CA ARG A 57 -0.17 -3.37 -11.47
C ARG A 57 0.18 -2.98 -10.04
N LEU A 58 -0.67 -2.17 -9.39
CA LEU A 58 -0.40 -1.66 -8.04
C LEU A 58 -0.70 -2.71 -6.99
N HIS A 59 0.22 -3.62 -6.74
CA HIS A 59 0.05 -4.71 -5.79
C HIS A 59 1.00 -4.55 -4.59
N LEU A 60 0.67 -3.60 -3.69
CA LEU A 60 1.54 -3.24 -2.56
C LEU A 60 2.05 -4.43 -1.72
N PRO A 61 1.23 -5.46 -1.37
CA PRO A 61 1.78 -6.62 -0.67
C PRO A 61 2.93 -7.31 -1.41
N VAL A 62 2.86 -7.41 -2.74
CA VAL A 62 3.96 -7.96 -3.56
C VAL A 62 5.15 -7.01 -3.54
N MET A 63 4.92 -5.72 -3.83
CA MET A 63 5.97 -4.70 -3.88
C MET A 63 6.72 -4.52 -2.55
N THR A 64 6.04 -4.77 -1.42
CA THR A 64 6.62 -4.65 -0.07
C THR A 64 6.97 -5.99 0.57
N GLN A 65 6.84 -7.10 -0.18
CA GLN A 65 7.07 -8.47 0.32
C GLN A 65 6.32 -8.76 1.64
N THR A 66 5.12 -8.18 1.81
CA THR A 66 4.27 -8.45 2.97
C THR A 66 3.25 -9.55 2.66
N ALA A 67 2.89 -10.33 3.67
CA ALA A 67 1.86 -11.37 3.51
C ALA A 67 0.51 -10.74 3.09
N LEU A 68 -0.20 -11.42 2.18
CA LEU A 68 -1.54 -11.00 1.76
C LEU A 68 -2.47 -10.85 2.97
N GLY A 69 -3.20 -9.75 3.03
CA GLY A 69 -4.13 -9.44 4.12
C GLY A 69 -3.52 -8.63 5.28
N ILE A 70 -2.26 -8.17 5.16
CA ILE A 70 -1.67 -7.19 6.09
C ILE A 70 -2.11 -5.77 5.71
N ILE A 71 -2.04 -5.40 4.44
CA ILE A 71 -2.41 -4.08 3.97
C ILE A 71 -3.87 -4.08 3.53
N GLN A 72 -4.71 -3.25 4.16
CA GLN A 72 -6.11 -3.05 3.78
C GLN A 72 -6.18 -2.17 2.53
N PRO A 73 -6.63 -2.67 1.37
CA PRO A 73 -6.72 -1.86 0.16
C PRO A 73 -8.06 -1.12 0.07
N PHE A 74 -8.00 0.17 -0.23
CA PHE A 74 -9.11 0.95 -0.78
C PHE A 74 -8.73 1.34 -2.21
N ARG A 75 -9.59 1.06 -3.19
CA ARG A 75 -9.26 1.25 -4.60
C ARG A 75 -10.37 2.01 -5.34
N ASN A 76 -9.95 3.00 -6.11
CA ASN A 76 -10.83 3.74 -7.02
C ASN A 76 -10.05 4.18 -8.26
N LEU A 77 -10.73 4.60 -9.33
CA LEU A 77 -10.07 5.17 -10.51
C LEU A 77 -9.22 6.39 -10.10
N GLY A 78 -7.96 6.38 -10.48
CA GLY A 78 -7.02 7.42 -10.10
C GLY A 78 -6.58 7.42 -8.63
N GLY A 79 -7.14 6.56 -7.78
CA GLY A 79 -6.98 6.69 -6.33
C GLY A 79 -7.67 7.93 -5.77
N ILE A 80 -8.68 8.45 -6.50
CA ILE A 80 -9.43 9.64 -6.12
C ILE A 80 -10.43 9.25 -5.06
N PHE A 81 -10.26 9.81 -3.86
CA PHE A 81 -11.16 9.66 -2.72
C PHE A 81 -11.43 11.03 -2.11
N ASP A 82 -12.55 11.14 -1.40
CA ASP A 82 -12.90 12.31 -0.61
C ASP A 82 -13.58 11.87 0.68
N LEU A 83 -13.09 12.33 1.84
CA LEU A 83 -13.72 12.02 3.14
C LEU A 83 -15.13 12.59 3.26
N GLY A 84 -15.51 13.55 2.41
CA GLY A 84 -16.89 14.00 2.31
C GLY A 84 -17.86 13.00 1.67
N TRP A 85 -17.39 11.88 1.11
CA TRP A 85 -18.25 10.82 0.61
C TRP A 85 -18.77 9.94 1.76
N PRO A 86 -20.09 9.91 2.06
CA PRO A 86 -20.59 9.30 3.29
C PRO A 86 -20.21 7.84 3.48
N PHE A 87 -20.30 7.02 2.43
CA PHE A 87 -19.94 5.60 2.53
C PHE A 87 -18.44 5.37 2.67
N PHE A 88 -17.62 6.18 2.02
CA PHE A 88 -16.17 6.09 2.16
C PHE A 88 -15.73 6.53 3.56
N GLN A 89 -16.27 7.68 4.04
CA GLN A 89 -16.01 8.13 5.40
C GLN A 89 -16.40 7.08 6.42
N ALA A 90 -17.62 6.53 6.35
CA ALA A 90 -18.08 5.50 7.28
C ALA A 90 -17.18 4.24 7.26
N ALA A 91 -16.68 3.84 6.10
CA ALA A 91 -15.76 2.71 6.00
C ALA A 91 -14.40 3.01 6.68
N ILE A 92 -13.90 4.22 6.54
CA ILE A 92 -12.66 4.66 7.20
C ILE A 92 -12.87 4.81 8.70
N ASP A 93 -13.97 5.45 9.14
CA ASP A 93 -14.31 5.60 10.56
C ASP A 93 -14.36 4.23 11.25
N ASN A 94 -15.09 3.28 10.69
CA ASN A 94 -15.17 1.91 11.22
C ASN A 94 -13.80 1.22 11.30
N TRP A 95 -12.96 1.40 10.29
CA TRP A 95 -11.61 0.80 10.27
C TRP A 95 -10.69 1.45 11.31
N VAL A 96 -10.71 2.78 11.45
CA VAL A 96 -9.94 3.54 12.43
C VAL A 96 -10.40 3.18 13.85
N ASP A 97 -11.69 3.24 14.13
CA ASP A 97 -12.27 2.96 15.45
C ASP A 97 -11.97 1.53 15.89
N TYR A 98 -12.13 0.55 14.99
CA TYR A 98 -11.78 -0.84 15.24
C TYR A 98 -10.29 -1.01 15.59
N SER A 99 -9.41 -0.29 14.91
CA SER A 99 -7.97 -0.36 15.15
C SER A 99 -7.60 0.27 16.50
N ILE A 100 -8.09 1.49 16.74
CA ILE A 100 -7.81 2.24 17.97
C ILE A 100 -8.38 1.54 19.21
N SER A 101 -9.60 1.00 19.14
CA SER A 101 -10.22 0.26 20.25
C SER A 101 -9.41 -0.96 20.69
N ARG A 102 -8.51 -1.45 19.83
CA ARG A 102 -7.57 -2.56 20.09
C ARG A 102 -6.16 -2.09 20.50
N GLY A 103 -5.99 -0.78 20.78
CA GLY A 103 -4.70 -0.20 21.15
C GLY A 103 -3.68 -0.15 20.01
N ARG A 104 -4.16 -0.16 18.74
CA ARG A 104 -3.31 -0.13 17.55
C ARG A 104 -3.25 1.29 16.98
N HIS A 105 -2.16 1.59 16.29
CA HIS A 105 -2.04 2.77 15.44
C HIS A 105 -2.50 2.45 14.02
N CYS A 106 -2.78 3.49 13.24
CA CYS A 106 -3.15 3.39 11.84
C CYS A 106 -2.13 4.14 10.97
N LEU A 107 -1.55 3.46 10.00
CA LEU A 107 -0.74 4.05 8.94
C LEU A 107 -1.54 4.02 7.63
N ILE A 108 -1.72 5.18 7.00
CA ILE A 108 -2.51 5.31 5.77
C ILE A 108 -1.60 5.78 4.63
N PHE A 109 -1.33 4.90 3.68
CA PHE A 109 -0.69 5.27 2.43
C PHE A 109 -1.71 5.92 1.50
N VAL A 110 -1.59 7.20 1.26
CA VAL A 110 -2.33 7.92 0.21
C VAL A 110 -1.46 7.92 -1.03
N THR A 111 -1.82 7.10 -2.02
CA THR A 111 -0.91 6.84 -3.12
C THR A 111 -1.30 7.54 -4.42
N TYR A 112 -0.30 7.89 -5.20
CA TYR A 112 -0.40 8.15 -6.64
C TYR A 112 0.58 7.25 -7.38
N HIS A 113 0.42 7.09 -8.70
CA HIS A 113 1.37 6.27 -9.47
C HIS A 113 1.74 6.92 -10.80
N PHE A 114 2.94 6.59 -11.26
CA PHE A 114 3.51 7.09 -12.49
C PHE A 114 4.52 6.09 -13.07
N ALA A 115 4.95 6.32 -14.29
CA ALA A 115 6.04 5.59 -14.94
C ALA A 115 7.08 6.58 -15.46
N ARG A 116 8.35 6.24 -15.28
CA ARG A 116 9.47 7.10 -15.74
C ARG A 116 9.78 6.90 -17.21
N GLY A 117 9.68 5.67 -17.70
CA GLY A 117 10.03 5.31 -19.07
C GLY A 117 8.96 5.73 -20.08
N ASP A 118 7.69 5.40 -19.81
CA ASP A 118 6.56 5.75 -20.66
C ASP A 118 5.45 6.40 -19.82
N THR A 119 5.27 7.70 -19.98
CA THR A 119 4.26 8.47 -19.24
C THR A 119 2.84 7.95 -19.44
N HIS A 120 2.51 7.33 -20.59
CA HIS A 120 1.19 6.72 -20.85
C HIS A 120 0.94 5.46 -20.00
N ARG A 121 1.94 4.95 -19.30
CA ARG A 121 1.80 3.91 -18.28
C ARG A 121 1.53 4.49 -16.88
N GLY A 122 1.46 5.81 -16.75
CA GLY A 122 1.04 6.50 -15.53
C GLY A 122 -0.46 6.39 -15.25
N CYS A 123 -0.99 7.27 -14.41
CA CYS A 123 -2.37 7.21 -13.95
C CYS A 123 -3.35 7.78 -14.97
N ARG A 124 -4.16 6.91 -15.60
CA ARG A 124 -5.20 7.33 -16.54
C ARG A 124 -6.27 8.21 -15.88
N GLY A 125 -6.54 8.04 -14.59
CA GLY A 125 -7.50 8.87 -13.85
C GLY A 125 -7.10 10.34 -13.75
N PHE A 126 -5.82 10.64 -14.02
CA PHE A 126 -5.27 12.00 -14.10
C PHE A 126 -4.71 12.31 -15.51
N HIS A 127 -5.20 11.65 -16.55
CA HIS A 127 -4.70 11.84 -17.93
C HIS A 127 -3.16 11.73 -18.03
N TYR A 128 -2.57 10.85 -17.19
CA TYR A 128 -1.12 10.63 -17.09
C TYR A 128 -0.32 11.81 -16.53
N ASP A 129 -1.00 12.83 -15.99
CA ASP A 129 -0.36 13.95 -15.30
C ASP A 129 0.04 13.53 -13.87
N THR A 130 1.33 13.33 -13.67
CA THR A 130 1.91 12.89 -12.39
C THR A 130 1.76 13.96 -11.31
N GLU A 131 1.93 15.25 -11.66
CA GLU A 131 1.83 16.34 -10.67
C GLU A 131 0.39 16.53 -10.21
N ALA A 132 -0.59 16.44 -11.11
CA ALA A 132 -2.01 16.45 -10.75
C ALA A 132 -2.37 15.27 -9.83
N ALA A 133 -1.88 14.07 -10.13
CA ALA A 133 -2.10 12.87 -9.31
C ALA A 133 -1.47 13.02 -7.91
N LYS A 134 -0.24 13.54 -7.82
CA LYS A 134 0.45 13.83 -6.55
C LYS A 134 -0.27 14.92 -5.75
N ALA A 135 -0.70 16.00 -6.39
CA ALA A 135 -1.44 17.08 -5.73
C ALA A 135 -2.77 16.57 -5.12
N ALA A 136 -3.48 15.68 -5.84
CA ALA A 136 -4.70 15.05 -5.32
C ALA A 136 -4.40 14.15 -4.10
N ALA A 137 -3.31 13.40 -4.11
CA ALA A 137 -2.87 12.59 -2.97
C ALA A 137 -2.51 13.47 -1.76
N VAL A 138 -1.81 14.59 -1.96
CA VAL A 138 -1.51 15.56 -0.90
C VAL A 138 -2.79 16.17 -0.32
N LYS A 139 -3.76 16.56 -1.15
CA LYS A 139 -5.06 17.08 -0.71
C LYS A 139 -5.78 16.05 0.18
N LEU A 140 -5.85 14.81 -0.25
CA LEU A 140 -6.49 13.73 0.49
C LEU A 140 -5.75 13.44 1.81
N LYS A 141 -4.41 13.38 1.80
CA LYS A 141 -3.60 13.25 3.03
C LYS A 141 -3.95 14.35 4.04
N ASN A 142 -4.12 15.60 3.58
CA ASN A 142 -4.46 16.73 4.44
C ASN A 142 -5.88 16.61 5.03
N GLN A 143 -6.86 16.04 4.29
CA GLN A 143 -8.17 15.71 4.85
C GLN A 143 -8.05 14.70 6.00
N PHE A 144 -7.30 13.61 5.81
CA PHE A 144 -7.05 12.62 6.87
C PHE A 144 -6.35 13.23 8.07
N GLN A 145 -5.34 14.07 7.86
CA GLN A 145 -4.63 14.76 8.93
C GLN A 145 -5.55 15.66 9.75
N SER A 146 -6.47 16.37 9.08
CA SER A 146 -7.44 17.27 9.74
C SER A 146 -8.46 16.51 10.58
N VAL A 147 -8.94 15.36 10.11
CA VAL A 147 -10.00 14.58 10.77
C VAL A 147 -9.44 13.68 11.86
N TYR A 148 -8.33 12.96 11.59
CA TYR A 148 -7.84 11.88 12.44
C TYR A 148 -6.47 12.15 13.07
N GLY A 149 -5.72 13.16 12.61
CA GLY A 149 -4.32 13.36 12.98
C GLY A 149 -4.07 13.91 14.38
N LYS A 150 -5.11 14.33 15.12
CA LYS A 150 -4.96 15.09 16.39
C LYS A 150 -4.20 14.36 17.50
N ASN A 151 -4.29 13.04 17.55
CA ASN A 151 -3.75 12.23 18.66
C ASN A 151 -2.53 11.38 18.26
N GLY A 152 -2.00 11.53 17.04
CA GLY A 152 -0.89 10.72 16.54
C GLY A 152 -1.20 9.23 16.33
N ALA A 153 -2.44 8.79 16.62
CA ALA A 153 -2.84 7.40 16.43
C ALA A 153 -3.07 7.03 14.96
N VAL A 154 -3.39 8.02 14.13
CA VAL A 154 -3.58 7.85 12.68
C VAL A 154 -2.57 8.72 11.94
N MET A 155 -1.73 8.08 11.13
CA MET A 155 -0.66 8.74 10.38
C MET A 155 -0.88 8.56 8.87
N PRO A 156 -1.44 9.55 8.18
CA PRO A 156 -1.51 9.54 6.73
C PRO A 156 -0.19 10.03 6.12
N ILE A 157 0.33 9.31 5.14
CA ILE A 157 1.52 9.70 4.37
C ILE A 157 1.24 9.64 2.88
N VAL A 158 1.86 10.52 2.10
CA VAL A 158 1.82 10.45 0.64
C VAL A 158 2.89 9.49 0.15
N CYS A 159 2.52 8.59 -0.75
CA CYS A 159 3.44 7.62 -1.33
C CYS A 159 3.25 7.56 -2.85
N GLY A 160 4.30 7.88 -3.60
CA GLY A 160 4.38 7.62 -5.03
C GLY A 160 4.68 6.16 -5.31
N ILE A 161 4.09 5.61 -6.36
CA ILE A 161 4.40 4.28 -6.87
C ILE A 161 4.93 4.43 -8.29
N GLU A 162 6.21 4.18 -8.45
CA GLU A 162 6.86 4.14 -9.76
C GLU A 162 6.68 2.74 -10.35
N THR A 163 5.98 2.63 -11.48
CA THR A 163 5.48 1.33 -12.01
C THR A 163 6.43 0.60 -12.93
N ASP A 164 7.57 1.17 -13.30
CA ASP A 164 8.58 0.48 -14.11
C ASP A 164 9.53 -0.37 -13.24
N LEU A 165 9.78 0.08 -12.00
CA LEU A 165 10.64 -0.58 -11.02
C LEU A 165 9.87 -1.13 -9.82
N ASP A 166 8.55 -0.94 -9.76
CA ASP A 166 7.72 -1.21 -8.59
C ASP A 166 8.25 -0.53 -7.30
N ALA A 167 8.85 0.66 -7.46
CA ALA A 167 9.49 1.39 -6.39
C ALA A 167 8.53 2.33 -5.66
N LEU A 168 8.67 2.42 -4.35
CA LEU A 168 7.92 3.38 -3.55
C LEU A 168 8.74 4.65 -3.34
N ILE A 169 8.06 5.80 -3.46
CA ILE A 169 8.60 7.11 -3.13
C ILE A 169 7.82 7.65 -1.92
N LEU A 170 8.47 7.73 -0.78
CA LEU A 170 7.90 8.26 0.46
C LEU A 170 8.07 9.78 0.50
N HIS A 171 6.99 10.53 0.73
CA HIS A 171 7.02 11.99 0.80
C HIS A 171 6.86 12.48 2.23
N GLY A 172 7.80 13.33 2.67
CA GLY A 172 7.75 14.04 3.93
C GLY A 172 6.85 15.28 3.91
N GLU A 173 6.66 15.85 5.07
CA GLU A 173 5.84 17.07 5.25
C GLU A 173 6.53 18.34 4.75
N ASP A 174 7.85 18.34 4.70
CA ASP A 174 8.71 19.46 4.29
C ASP A 174 9.06 19.47 2.80
N GLY A 175 8.40 18.63 2.00
CA GLY A 175 8.64 18.50 0.56
C GLY A 175 9.79 17.57 0.18
N ARG A 176 10.58 17.07 1.13
CA ARG A 176 11.58 16.02 0.87
C ARG A 176 10.90 14.70 0.51
N SER A 177 11.65 13.82 -0.13
CA SER A 177 11.20 12.47 -0.43
C SER A 177 12.35 11.47 -0.41
N ILE A 178 12.00 10.21 -0.13
CA ILE A 178 12.91 9.07 -0.24
C ILE A 178 12.41 8.18 -1.35
N ASP A 179 13.21 8.01 -2.39
CA ASP A 179 12.98 7.03 -3.45
C ASP A 179 13.67 5.72 -3.06
N LEU A 180 12.88 4.69 -2.79
CA LEU A 180 13.40 3.42 -2.28
C LEU A 180 14.21 2.65 -3.33
N ALA A 181 14.04 2.93 -4.64
CA ALA A 181 14.91 2.37 -5.67
C ALA A 181 16.37 2.80 -5.50
N ASN A 182 16.61 3.97 -4.90
CA ASN A 182 17.94 4.54 -4.67
C ASN A 182 18.51 4.20 -3.27
N ALA A 183 17.77 3.49 -2.42
CA ALA A 183 18.14 3.18 -1.04
C ALA A 183 18.71 1.77 -0.86
N LYS A 184 19.11 1.08 -1.94
CA LYS A 184 19.54 -0.34 -1.93
C LYS A 184 20.76 -0.60 -1.07
N GLU A 185 21.68 0.34 -0.99
CA GLU A 185 22.94 0.23 -0.22
C GLU A 185 22.80 0.65 1.23
N SER A 186 21.64 1.19 1.64
CA SER A 186 21.44 1.71 2.98
C SER A 186 21.29 0.59 4.01
N SER A 187 21.99 0.71 5.12
CA SER A 187 21.82 -0.14 6.30
C SER A 187 20.45 0.08 6.96
N GLN A 188 20.06 -0.82 7.86
CA GLN A 188 18.81 -0.66 8.61
C GLN A 188 18.81 0.63 9.43
N LEU A 189 19.93 0.96 10.07
CA LEU A 189 20.04 2.15 10.91
C LEU A 189 19.89 3.43 10.09
N GLU A 190 20.57 3.50 8.95
CA GLU A 190 20.46 4.64 8.02
C GLU A 190 19.02 4.82 7.52
N LEU A 191 18.32 3.73 7.17
CA LEU A 191 16.92 3.79 6.75
C LEU A 191 16.01 4.31 7.87
N GLU A 192 16.22 3.86 9.11
CA GLU A 192 15.46 4.35 10.27
C GLU A 192 15.71 5.84 10.51
N GLU A 193 16.96 6.30 10.42
CA GLU A 193 17.31 7.72 10.55
C GLU A 193 16.70 8.56 9.43
N MET A 194 16.74 8.08 8.19
CA MET A 194 16.08 8.72 7.04
C MET A 194 14.57 8.86 7.26
N LEU A 195 13.90 7.81 7.77
CA LEU A 195 12.46 7.86 8.04
C LEU A 195 12.13 8.81 9.20
N ARG A 196 12.91 8.81 10.30
CA ARG A 196 12.73 9.77 11.39
C ARG A 196 12.94 11.22 10.93
N SER A 197 13.93 11.45 10.07
CA SER A 197 14.16 12.76 9.46
C SER A 197 13.04 13.18 8.52
N LEU A 198 12.45 12.22 7.77
CA LEU A 198 11.36 12.49 6.83
C LEU A 198 10.03 12.75 7.54
N TYR A 199 9.80 12.06 8.66
CA TYR A 199 8.55 12.07 9.44
C TYR A 199 8.81 12.40 10.91
N PRO A 200 9.25 13.63 11.25
CA PRO A 200 9.68 13.98 12.61
C PRO A 200 8.54 13.92 13.65
N THR A 201 7.29 13.99 13.20
CA THR A 201 6.11 13.92 14.07
C THR A 201 5.50 12.51 14.17
N MET A 202 6.01 11.54 13.38
CA MET A 202 5.49 10.18 13.37
C MET A 202 5.89 9.43 14.65
N PRO A 203 4.93 8.79 15.35
CA PRO A 203 5.24 7.97 16.51
C PRO A 203 6.28 6.89 16.19
N GLU A 204 7.24 6.69 17.09
CA GLU A 204 8.35 5.73 16.92
C GLU A 204 7.86 4.30 16.62
N ARG A 205 6.70 3.92 17.17
CA ARG A 205 6.06 2.64 16.88
C ARG A 205 5.72 2.50 15.40
N ILE A 206 5.14 3.57 14.80
CA ILE A 206 4.77 3.55 13.37
C ILE A 206 6.03 3.52 12.51
N ILE A 207 7.09 4.24 12.87
CA ILE A 207 8.39 4.17 12.18
C ILE A 207 8.88 2.71 12.14
N ARG A 208 8.90 2.02 13.29
CA ARG A 208 9.33 0.62 13.37
C ARG A 208 8.44 -0.33 12.52
N ASP A 209 7.13 -0.09 12.54
CA ASP A 209 6.17 -0.92 11.81
C ASP A 209 6.16 -0.62 10.29
N LEU A 210 6.65 0.55 9.86
CA LEU A 210 6.87 0.92 8.46
C LEU A 210 8.15 0.25 7.90
N MET A 211 9.16 -0.01 8.72
CA MET A 211 10.44 -0.57 8.29
C MET A 211 10.35 -1.88 7.49
N PRO A 212 9.52 -2.89 7.87
CA PRO A 212 9.37 -4.09 7.06
C PRO A 212 8.92 -3.84 5.63
N LEU A 213 8.00 -2.87 5.43
CA LEU A 213 7.50 -2.50 4.10
C LEU A 213 8.59 -1.81 3.27
N VAL A 214 9.33 -0.88 3.89
CA VAL A 214 10.46 -0.18 3.25
C VAL A 214 11.52 -1.18 2.81
N ARG A 215 11.95 -2.06 3.72
CA ARG A 215 12.96 -3.10 3.40
C ARG A 215 12.45 -4.11 2.37
N GLY A 216 11.19 -4.47 2.45
CA GLY A 216 10.56 -5.36 1.48
C GLY A 216 10.57 -4.75 0.07
N ASN A 217 10.26 -3.46 -0.05
CA ASN A 217 10.29 -2.77 -1.34
C ASN A 217 11.72 -2.60 -1.89
N ILE A 218 12.70 -2.27 -1.04
CA ILE A 218 14.12 -2.17 -1.45
C ILE A 218 14.64 -3.52 -2.00
N LYS A 219 14.14 -4.64 -1.48
CA LYS A 219 14.55 -6.00 -1.90
C LYS A 219 13.73 -6.56 -3.06
N HIS A 220 12.66 -5.88 -3.45
CA HIS A 220 11.78 -6.28 -4.54
C HIS A 220 12.44 -6.04 -5.89
#